data_61904e6175c556573e13311fad5ef217
#
_entry.id   61904e6175c556573e13311fad5ef217
#
_cell.length_a   1.000
_cell.length_b   1.000
_cell.length_c   1.000
_cell.angle_alpha   90.00
_cell.angle_beta   90.00
_cell.angle_gamma   90.00
#
_symmetry.space_group_name_H-M   'P 1'
#
loop_
_entity.id
_entity.type
_entity.pdbx_description
1 polymer ?
#
loop_
_entity_poly.entity_id
_entity_poly.type
_entity_poly.pdbx_seq_one_letter_code
_entity_poly.pdbx_strand_id
1 'polypeptide(L)'
;RTVEYTWMAQRRGFIRNTLNAHTCDVIIGIPSTVDMLLTTRPYYRSTYVFVTKRGAAKVTSFDDPRLRTMRIGVHLVGDDGANSPPVHALTQRGIVGNLVGYTVYGDYAKPNPPARLVEAVARGDVDVAIAWGPLAGWVAKQSRVPLELTPVSPQIDLPFLPHVYDISMGVRRTDVALRDSLERIIVRRRQDIDAVLDRYGVPRVGPGGTPTARTSHSQ
;
A
#
# COMPACT_ATOMS: atom_id res chain seq x y z
N ARG A 1 -22.90 17.85 -2.59
CA ARG A 1 -22.60 17.78 -1.14
C ARG A 1 -21.14 18.14 -0.95
N THR A 2 -20.84 18.91 0.09
CA THR A 2 -19.46 19.22 0.51
C THR A 2 -18.82 17.97 1.09
N VAL A 3 -17.53 17.73 0.81
CA VAL A 3 -16.76 16.63 1.39
C VAL A 3 -15.89 17.24 2.49
N GLU A 4 -15.98 16.66 3.67
CA GLU A 4 -15.13 16.98 4.81
C GLU A 4 -14.17 15.80 5.07
N TYR A 5 -12.98 16.10 5.58
CA TYR A 5 -11.95 15.09 5.80
C TYR A 5 -11.68 14.90 7.29
N THR A 6 -11.82 13.67 7.77
CA THR A 6 -11.40 13.25 9.10
C THR A 6 -10.11 12.45 8.99
N TRP A 7 -9.02 12.95 9.55
CA TRP A 7 -7.71 12.29 9.53
C TRP A 7 -7.49 11.51 10.83
N MET A 8 -7.37 10.21 10.73
CA MET A 8 -7.09 9.33 11.87
C MET A 8 -6.14 8.19 11.43
N ALA A 9 -5.20 7.83 12.30
CA ALA A 9 -4.30 6.71 12.05
C ALA A 9 -5.07 5.38 12.01
N GLN A 10 -4.79 4.53 11.01
CA GLN A 10 -5.39 3.20 10.88
C GLN A 10 -4.79 2.21 11.88
N ARG A 11 -5.02 2.44 13.17
CA ARG A 11 -4.64 1.54 14.26
C ARG A 11 -5.79 0.63 14.66
N ARG A 12 -5.52 -0.29 15.59
CA ARG A 12 -6.55 -1.11 16.22
C ARG A 12 -7.73 -0.25 16.71
N GLY A 13 -8.94 -0.64 16.36
CA GLY A 13 -10.15 0.13 16.66
C GLY A 13 -10.45 1.28 15.69
N PHE A 14 -9.68 1.44 14.61
CA PHE A 14 -9.90 2.50 13.62
C PHE A 14 -11.35 2.60 13.17
N ILE A 15 -11.96 1.50 12.73
CA ILE A 15 -13.37 1.45 12.26
C ILE A 15 -14.34 1.85 13.38
N ARG A 16 -14.12 1.34 14.59
CA ARG A 16 -14.95 1.67 15.75
C ARG A 16 -14.91 3.15 16.09
N ASN A 17 -13.71 3.74 16.01
CA ASN A 17 -13.48 5.14 16.40
C ASN A 17 -13.77 6.13 15.24
N THR A 18 -14.07 5.65 14.05
CA THR A 18 -14.42 6.47 12.89
C THR A 18 -15.85 6.21 12.43
N LEU A 19 -16.10 5.21 11.60
CA LEU A 19 -17.43 4.93 11.04
C LEU A 19 -18.48 4.65 12.11
N ASN A 20 -18.15 3.80 13.08
CA ASN A 20 -19.11 3.44 14.14
C ASN A 20 -19.34 4.59 15.13
N ALA A 21 -18.37 5.46 15.30
CA ALA A 21 -18.49 6.69 16.11
C ALA A 21 -19.11 7.86 15.32
N HIS A 22 -19.51 7.65 14.06
CA HIS A 22 -20.07 8.67 13.17
C HIS A 22 -19.18 9.91 12.98
N THR A 23 -17.86 9.77 13.10
CA THR A 23 -16.92 10.85 12.81
C THR A 23 -16.59 10.95 11.31
N CYS A 24 -16.89 9.90 10.54
CA CYS A 24 -16.92 9.90 9.08
C CYS A 24 -17.97 8.94 8.56
N ASP A 25 -18.31 9.04 7.27
CA ASP A 25 -19.29 8.19 6.61
C ASP A 25 -18.66 7.20 5.63
N VAL A 26 -17.44 7.48 5.16
CA VAL A 26 -16.75 6.68 4.14
C VAL A 26 -15.28 6.55 4.50
N ILE A 27 -14.74 5.35 4.39
CA ILE A 27 -13.30 5.08 4.35
C ILE A 27 -12.94 4.77 2.89
N ILE A 28 -12.10 5.58 2.27
CA ILE A 28 -11.81 5.48 0.83
C ILE A 28 -10.76 4.45 0.45
N GLY A 29 -10.04 3.86 1.39
CA GLY A 29 -8.94 2.94 1.10
C GLY A 29 -8.89 1.78 2.07
N ILE A 30 -9.71 0.75 1.83
CA ILE A 30 -9.79 -0.44 2.68
C ILE A 30 -9.77 -1.70 1.80
N PRO A 31 -9.13 -2.81 2.24
CA PRO A 31 -9.26 -4.07 1.54
C PRO A 31 -10.72 -4.49 1.41
N SER A 32 -11.12 -4.99 0.22
CA SER A 32 -12.50 -5.40 -0.05
C SER A 32 -12.99 -6.56 0.82
N THR A 33 -12.08 -7.27 1.47
CA THR A 33 -12.34 -8.45 2.33
C THR A 33 -12.58 -8.12 3.80
N VAL A 34 -12.77 -6.84 4.15
CA VAL A 34 -13.01 -6.45 5.54
C VAL A 34 -14.47 -6.69 5.93
N ASP A 35 -14.72 -7.73 6.69
CA ASP A 35 -16.07 -8.19 7.06
C ASP A 35 -16.84 -7.24 7.99
N MET A 36 -16.15 -6.35 8.69
CA MET A 36 -16.79 -5.39 9.61
C MET A 36 -17.56 -4.28 8.93
N LEU A 37 -17.42 -4.12 7.62
CA LEU A 37 -17.97 -3.05 6.81
C LEU A 37 -18.80 -3.58 5.66
N LEU A 38 -19.60 -2.70 5.08
CA LEU A 38 -20.15 -2.88 3.75
C LEU A 38 -19.21 -2.19 2.76
N THR A 39 -18.56 -2.97 1.89
CA THR A 39 -17.60 -2.45 0.92
C THR A 39 -18.22 -2.30 -0.46
N THR A 40 -17.70 -1.35 -1.24
CA THR A 40 -17.96 -1.27 -2.68
C THR A 40 -17.21 -2.37 -3.42
N ARG A 41 -17.50 -2.54 -4.72
CA ARG A 41 -16.55 -3.21 -5.62
C ARG A 41 -15.18 -2.55 -5.55
N PRO A 42 -14.09 -3.32 -5.72
CA PRO A 42 -12.76 -2.72 -5.78
C PRO A 42 -12.66 -1.71 -6.93
N TYR A 43 -12.09 -0.55 -6.65
CA TYR A 43 -11.83 0.44 -7.67
C TYR A 43 -10.36 0.48 -8.13
N TYR A 44 -9.46 -0.19 -7.41
CA TYR A 44 -8.14 -0.56 -7.89
C TYR A 44 -7.59 -1.77 -7.13
N ARG A 45 -6.57 -2.39 -7.73
CA ARG A 45 -5.81 -3.48 -7.12
C ARG A 45 -4.35 -3.08 -7.10
N SER A 46 -3.71 -3.20 -5.94
CA SER A 46 -2.30 -2.85 -5.76
C SER A 46 -1.57 -3.89 -4.90
N THR A 47 -0.26 -3.80 -4.87
CA THR A 47 0.61 -4.78 -4.22
C THR A 47 1.73 -4.08 -3.45
N TYR A 48 2.39 -4.81 -2.56
CA TYR A 48 3.71 -4.41 -2.08
C TYR A 48 4.71 -4.41 -3.22
N VAL A 49 5.73 -3.57 -3.11
CA VAL A 49 6.79 -3.43 -4.11
C VAL A 49 8.16 -3.45 -3.46
N PHE A 50 9.13 -4.05 -4.13
CA PHE A 50 10.53 -3.79 -3.88
C PHE A 50 10.88 -2.43 -4.46
N VAL A 51 11.52 -1.60 -3.66
CA VAL A 51 12.01 -0.27 -4.04
C VAL A 51 13.52 -0.31 -4.05
N THR A 52 14.14 -0.04 -5.19
CA THR A 52 15.59 0.07 -5.36
C THR A 52 15.94 1.37 -6.05
N LYS A 53 17.21 1.79 -5.99
CA LYS A 53 17.68 2.86 -6.89
C LYS A 53 17.66 2.35 -8.32
N ARG A 54 17.28 3.21 -9.26
CA ARG A 54 17.33 2.87 -10.68
C ARG A 54 18.80 2.54 -11.07
N GLY A 55 18.97 1.46 -11.80
CA GLY A 55 20.30 0.94 -12.18
C GLY A 55 20.93 0.01 -11.15
N ALA A 56 20.38 -0.10 -9.94
CA ALA A 56 20.78 -1.15 -9.01
C ALA A 56 20.21 -2.51 -9.43
N ALA A 57 20.76 -3.58 -8.86
CA ALA A 57 20.29 -4.93 -9.13
C ALA A 57 18.81 -5.08 -8.72
N LYS A 58 17.97 -5.38 -9.69
CA LYS A 58 16.51 -5.48 -9.51
C LYS A 58 16.16 -6.73 -8.70
N VAL A 59 15.46 -6.53 -7.59
CA VAL A 59 14.85 -7.61 -6.79
C VAL A 59 13.42 -7.83 -7.28
N THR A 60 13.05 -9.08 -7.54
CA THR A 60 11.73 -9.43 -8.09
C THR A 60 10.97 -10.45 -7.25
N SER A 61 11.64 -11.11 -6.29
CA SER A 61 11.05 -12.15 -5.46
C SER A 61 11.57 -12.08 -4.04
N PHE A 62 10.76 -12.54 -3.08
CA PHE A 62 11.21 -12.80 -1.70
C PHE A 62 12.23 -13.94 -1.62
N ASP A 63 12.32 -14.78 -2.65
CA ASP A 63 13.28 -15.89 -2.72
C ASP A 63 14.63 -15.48 -3.35
N ASP A 64 14.80 -14.21 -3.67
CA ASP A 64 16.08 -13.70 -4.19
C ASP A 64 17.19 -13.88 -3.14
N PRO A 65 18.25 -14.67 -3.45
CA PRO A 65 19.32 -14.96 -2.47
C PRO A 65 20.06 -13.70 -2.01
N ARG A 66 20.09 -12.63 -2.80
CA ARG A 66 20.72 -11.36 -2.45
C ARG A 66 20.07 -10.69 -1.24
N LEU A 67 18.79 -10.96 -0.98
CA LEU A 67 18.11 -10.44 0.20
C LEU A 67 18.76 -10.88 1.52
N ARG A 68 19.56 -11.96 1.53
CA ARG A 68 20.29 -12.42 2.73
C ARG A 68 21.44 -11.49 3.14
N THR A 69 21.94 -10.68 2.21
CA THR A 69 23.11 -9.80 2.41
C THR A 69 22.79 -8.32 2.26
N MET A 70 21.66 -7.97 1.61
CA MET A 70 21.21 -6.60 1.44
C MET A 70 20.63 -6.05 2.76
N ARG A 71 20.84 -4.77 3.04
CA ARG A 71 20.09 -4.06 4.10
C ARG A 71 18.67 -3.82 3.60
N ILE A 72 17.70 -4.42 4.25
CA ILE A 72 16.30 -4.41 3.82
C ILE A 72 15.47 -3.50 4.72
N GLY A 73 14.93 -2.43 4.17
CA GLY A 73 13.97 -1.58 4.86
C GLY A 73 12.56 -2.19 4.84
N VAL A 74 11.90 -2.21 5.99
CA VAL A 74 10.52 -2.70 6.12
C VAL A 74 9.70 -1.81 7.05
N HIS A 75 8.39 -1.75 6.83
CA HIS A 75 7.48 -1.14 7.81
C HIS A 75 7.19 -2.08 8.97
N LEU A 76 7.37 -1.57 10.18
CA LEU A 76 6.93 -2.22 11.42
C LEU A 76 5.64 -1.55 11.91
N VAL A 77 4.64 -2.36 12.23
CA VAL A 77 3.34 -1.85 12.72
C VAL A 77 3.41 -1.47 14.19
N GLY A 78 4.31 -2.06 14.95
CA GLY A 78 4.74 -1.62 16.28
C GLY A 78 3.75 -1.83 17.43
N ASP A 79 2.46 -1.88 17.14
CA ASP A 79 1.42 -2.11 18.15
C ASP A 79 1.00 -3.60 18.08
N ASP A 80 0.95 -4.30 19.22
CA ASP A 80 0.46 -5.69 19.33
C ASP A 80 1.34 -6.79 18.70
N GLY A 81 2.60 -6.54 18.37
CA GLY A 81 3.49 -7.53 17.73
C GLY A 81 3.08 -7.90 16.30
N ALA A 82 2.11 -7.21 15.71
CA ALA A 82 1.72 -7.39 14.33
C ALA A 82 2.73 -6.71 13.41
N ASN A 83 3.43 -7.51 12.62
CA ASN A 83 4.33 -7.02 11.58
C ASN A 83 3.59 -6.88 10.23
N SER A 84 4.16 -6.08 9.33
CA SER A 84 3.66 -6.00 7.96
C SER A 84 3.86 -7.32 7.22
N PRO A 85 3.02 -7.66 6.22
CA PRO A 85 3.16 -8.89 5.45
C PRO A 85 4.57 -9.16 4.90
N PRO A 86 5.31 -8.16 4.38
CA PRO A 86 6.70 -8.38 3.97
C PRO A 86 7.64 -8.86 5.07
N VAL A 87 7.46 -8.41 6.32
CA VAL A 87 8.28 -8.87 7.45
C VAL A 87 8.03 -10.35 7.71
N HIS A 88 6.78 -10.78 7.68
CA HIS A 88 6.44 -12.19 7.83
C HIS A 88 7.04 -13.05 6.71
N ALA A 89 6.94 -12.60 5.45
CA ALA A 89 7.52 -13.30 4.30
C ALA A 89 9.04 -13.47 4.42
N LEU A 90 9.76 -12.44 4.86
CA LEU A 90 11.20 -12.49 5.08
C LEU A 90 11.57 -13.39 6.26
N THR A 91 10.83 -13.28 7.38
CA THR A 91 11.05 -14.11 8.56
C THR A 91 10.86 -15.60 8.28
N GLN A 92 9.83 -15.98 7.51
CA GLN A 92 9.61 -17.36 7.07
C GLN A 92 10.79 -17.92 6.26
N ARG A 93 11.55 -17.06 5.60
CA ARG A 93 12.77 -17.40 4.83
C ARG A 93 14.05 -17.31 5.66
N GLY A 94 13.93 -17.05 6.96
CA GLY A 94 15.07 -16.89 7.87
C GLY A 94 15.85 -15.58 7.65
N ILE A 95 15.25 -14.58 7.02
CA ILE A 95 15.87 -13.28 6.76
C ILE A 95 15.37 -12.31 7.84
N VAL A 96 16.20 -12.08 8.87
CA VAL A 96 15.87 -11.24 10.03
C VAL A 96 16.99 -10.30 10.44
N GLY A 97 18.24 -10.74 10.35
CA GLY A 97 19.38 -10.01 10.93
C GLY A 97 19.76 -8.73 10.18
N ASN A 98 19.30 -8.58 8.95
CA ASN A 98 19.59 -7.45 8.06
C ASN A 98 18.36 -6.58 7.76
N LEU A 99 17.30 -6.71 8.57
CA LEU A 99 16.11 -5.87 8.47
C LEU A 99 16.31 -4.55 9.21
N VAL A 100 15.94 -3.46 8.58
CA VAL A 100 15.89 -2.11 9.15
C VAL A 100 14.43 -1.70 9.24
N GLY A 101 13.93 -1.57 10.48
CA GLY A 101 12.53 -1.26 10.76
C GLY A 101 12.23 0.24 10.67
N TYR A 102 11.14 0.58 10.00
CA TYR A 102 10.59 1.94 9.93
C TYR A 102 9.16 1.89 10.45
N THR A 103 8.83 2.69 11.45
CA THR A 103 7.48 2.70 12.01
C THR A 103 6.50 3.33 11.02
N VAL A 104 5.36 2.65 10.79
CA VAL A 104 4.25 3.20 9.99
C VAL A 104 3.65 4.40 10.70
N TYR A 105 3.47 4.26 12.04
CA TYR A 105 2.98 5.31 12.90
C TYR A 105 4.17 6.03 13.52
N GLY A 106 4.43 7.21 13.07
CA GLY A 106 5.55 8.00 13.57
C GLY A 106 5.11 9.19 14.42
N ASP A 107 6.06 10.04 14.67
CA ASP A 107 5.83 11.35 15.19
C ASP A 107 5.08 12.20 14.15
N TYR A 108 3.77 12.38 14.38
CA TYR A 108 2.90 13.14 13.48
C TYR A 108 3.24 14.65 13.43
N ALA A 109 4.15 15.11 14.29
CA ALA A 109 4.74 16.44 14.15
C ALA A 109 5.72 16.53 12.97
N LYS A 110 6.15 15.38 12.43
CA LYS A 110 7.03 15.33 11.25
C LYS A 110 6.22 15.02 9.99
N PRO A 111 6.54 15.65 8.86
CA PRO A 111 5.84 15.38 7.61
C PRO A 111 6.09 13.94 7.15
N ASN A 112 5.02 13.28 6.68
CA ASN A 112 5.04 11.98 6.01
C ASN A 112 5.88 10.87 6.68
N PRO A 113 5.67 10.51 7.96
CA PRO A 113 6.46 9.50 8.64
C PRO A 113 6.59 8.17 7.85
N PRO A 114 5.55 7.65 7.16
CA PRO A 114 5.65 6.43 6.36
C PRO A 114 6.59 6.55 5.15
N ALA A 115 6.83 7.76 4.64
CA ALA A 115 7.71 7.98 3.48
C ALA A 115 9.18 7.66 3.78
N ARG A 116 9.60 7.74 5.05
CA ARG A 116 10.99 7.52 5.50
C ARG A 116 11.58 6.21 5.01
N LEU A 117 10.78 5.16 4.92
CA LEU A 117 11.19 3.86 4.39
C LEU A 117 11.70 3.97 2.95
N VAL A 118 10.93 4.62 2.08
CA VAL A 118 11.28 4.78 0.66
C VAL A 118 12.42 5.79 0.48
N GLU A 119 12.41 6.85 1.27
CA GLU A 119 13.50 7.86 1.30
C GLU A 119 14.82 7.27 1.73
N ALA A 120 14.82 6.26 2.62
CA ALA A 120 16.03 5.58 3.06
C ALA A 120 16.77 4.87 1.91
N VAL A 121 16.03 4.35 0.91
CA VAL A 121 16.64 3.83 -0.32
C VAL A 121 17.33 4.95 -1.09
N ALA A 122 16.67 6.10 -1.25
CA ALA A 122 17.25 7.24 -1.96
C ALA A 122 18.54 7.73 -1.29
N ARG A 123 18.58 7.80 0.05
CA ARG A 123 19.78 8.16 0.82
C ARG A 123 20.85 7.08 0.82
N GLY A 124 20.50 5.81 0.60
CA GLY A 124 21.42 4.67 0.68
C GLY A 124 21.56 4.11 2.10
N ASP A 125 20.61 4.43 3.01
CA ASP A 125 20.58 3.85 4.36
C ASP A 125 20.21 2.36 4.29
N VAL A 126 19.42 1.97 3.28
CA VAL A 126 19.07 0.59 2.92
C VAL A 126 19.28 0.36 1.42
N ASP A 127 19.53 -0.88 1.04
CA ASP A 127 19.79 -1.26 -0.35
C ASP A 127 18.49 -1.51 -1.11
N VAL A 128 17.50 -2.03 -0.41
CA VAL A 128 16.14 -2.27 -0.91
C VAL A 128 15.14 -1.97 0.21
N ALA A 129 13.99 -1.43 -0.14
CA ALA A 129 12.85 -1.35 0.77
C ALA A 129 11.68 -2.16 0.23
N ILE A 130 10.84 -2.68 1.12
CA ILE A 130 9.59 -3.34 0.74
C ILE A 130 8.45 -2.53 1.32
N ALA A 131 7.74 -1.84 0.43
CA ALA A 131 6.74 -0.85 0.82
C ALA A 131 5.40 -1.11 0.13
N TRP A 132 4.31 -0.61 0.73
CA TRP A 132 3.01 -0.60 0.08
C TRP A 132 3.06 0.25 -1.20
N GLY A 133 2.62 -0.34 -2.32
CA GLY A 133 2.77 0.23 -3.65
C GLY A 133 2.29 1.68 -3.80
N PRO A 134 1.07 2.04 -3.39
CA PRO A 134 0.58 3.42 -3.46
C PRO A 134 1.47 4.44 -2.75
N LEU A 135 1.96 4.12 -1.56
CA LEU A 135 2.91 4.97 -0.84
C LEU A 135 4.23 5.08 -1.60
N ALA A 136 4.79 3.94 -2.01
CA ALA A 136 6.06 3.89 -2.73
C ALA A 136 5.99 4.67 -4.05
N GLY A 137 4.88 4.54 -4.78
CA GLY A 137 4.65 5.24 -6.04
C GLY A 137 4.69 6.76 -5.89
N TRP A 138 3.98 7.25 -4.88
CA TRP A 138 3.95 8.67 -4.58
C TRP A 138 5.32 9.22 -4.18
N VAL A 139 5.99 8.57 -3.23
CA VAL A 139 7.30 9.01 -2.75
C VAL A 139 8.36 8.93 -3.86
N ALA A 140 8.34 7.86 -4.68
CA ALA A 140 9.26 7.71 -5.79
C ALA A 140 9.11 8.81 -6.85
N LYS A 141 7.87 9.26 -7.12
CA LYS A 141 7.62 10.38 -8.02
C LYS A 141 8.17 11.71 -7.55
N GLN A 142 8.28 11.90 -6.24
CA GLN A 142 8.82 13.13 -5.65
C GLN A 142 10.31 13.05 -5.36
N SER A 143 10.88 11.86 -5.43
CA SER A 143 12.30 11.64 -5.15
C SER A 143 13.19 12.26 -6.22
N ARG A 144 14.21 13.01 -5.80
CA ARG A 144 15.26 13.51 -6.70
C ARG A 144 16.18 12.38 -7.21
N VAL A 145 16.30 11.31 -6.43
CA VAL A 145 17.02 10.10 -6.83
C VAL A 145 16.05 9.18 -7.55
N PRO A 146 16.30 8.79 -8.80
CA PRO A 146 15.43 7.88 -9.52
C PRO A 146 15.32 6.54 -8.83
N LEU A 147 14.09 6.15 -8.48
CA LEU A 147 13.76 4.88 -7.85
C LEU A 147 13.05 3.96 -8.84
N GLU A 148 13.22 2.67 -8.67
CA GLU A 148 12.53 1.62 -9.39
C GLU A 148 11.61 0.85 -8.44
N LEU A 149 10.37 0.62 -8.87
CA LEU A 149 9.36 -0.11 -8.12
C LEU A 149 9.07 -1.42 -8.84
N THR A 150 9.30 -2.53 -8.16
CA THR A 150 9.05 -3.86 -8.70
C THR A 150 8.01 -4.58 -7.84
N PRO A 151 6.87 -5.01 -8.39
CA PRO A 151 5.91 -5.82 -7.64
C PRO A 151 6.56 -7.03 -6.98
N VAL A 152 6.18 -7.31 -5.75
CA VAL A 152 6.72 -8.48 -5.02
C VAL A 152 6.17 -9.78 -5.60
N SER A 153 6.94 -10.85 -5.46
CA SER A 153 6.55 -12.23 -5.78
C SER A 153 7.02 -13.15 -4.65
N PRO A 154 6.20 -14.15 -4.28
CA PRO A 154 4.83 -14.41 -4.74
C PRO A 154 3.83 -13.33 -4.26
N GLN A 155 2.68 -13.23 -4.92
CA GLN A 155 1.61 -12.30 -4.50
C GLN A 155 0.84 -12.81 -3.27
N ILE A 156 0.80 -14.11 -3.10
CA ILE A 156 0.26 -14.79 -1.92
C ILE A 156 1.29 -15.81 -1.51
N ASP A 157 1.84 -15.67 -0.32
CA ASP A 157 2.78 -16.61 0.26
C ASP A 157 2.03 -17.69 1.06
N LEU A 158 2.61 -18.88 1.17
CA LEU A 158 1.98 -19.99 1.90
C LEU A 158 2.14 -19.80 3.42
N PRO A 159 1.18 -20.29 4.24
CA PRO A 159 -0.08 -20.93 3.85
C PRO A 159 -1.14 -19.94 3.34
N PHE A 160 -1.14 -18.70 3.75
CA PHE A 160 -2.01 -17.63 3.25
C PHE A 160 -1.53 -16.26 3.76
N LEU A 161 -0.53 -15.69 3.08
CA LEU A 161 0.00 -14.36 3.38
C LEU A 161 -0.09 -13.48 2.13
N PRO A 162 -1.14 -12.67 1.97
CA PRO A 162 -1.32 -11.83 0.78
C PRO A 162 -0.40 -10.61 0.81
N HIS A 163 0.16 -10.29 -0.35
CA HIS A 163 0.91 -9.07 -0.62
C HIS A 163 0.20 -8.17 -1.63
N VAL A 164 -0.95 -8.60 -2.14
CA VAL A 164 -1.78 -7.91 -3.10
C VAL A 164 -3.18 -7.73 -2.50
N TYR A 165 -3.77 -6.56 -2.75
CA TYR A 165 -5.07 -6.23 -2.19
C TYR A 165 -5.94 -5.53 -3.22
N ASP A 166 -7.20 -5.93 -3.26
CA ASP A 166 -8.29 -5.22 -3.91
C ASP A 166 -8.77 -4.12 -2.96
N ILE A 167 -8.72 -2.88 -3.41
CA ILE A 167 -9.04 -1.71 -2.59
C ILE A 167 -10.41 -1.15 -2.94
N SER A 168 -11.22 -1.03 -1.93
CA SER A 168 -12.62 -0.59 -1.96
C SER A 168 -12.85 0.63 -1.07
N MET A 169 -14.01 1.25 -1.22
CA MET A 169 -14.55 2.17 -0.23
C MET A 169 -15.38 1.37 0.76
N GLY A 170 -15.29 1.71 2.04
CA GLY A 170 -16.06 1.08 3.12
C GLY A 170 -17.03 2.07 3.77
N VAL A 171 -18.24 1.59 4.06
CA VAL A 171 -19.29 2.32 4.80
C VAL A 171 -19.82 1.45 5.93
N ARG A 172 -20.62 2.00 6.84
CA ARG A 172 -21.33 1.20 7.86
C ARG A 172 -22.23 0.15 7.19
N ARG A 173 -22.41 -0.98 7.82
CA ARG A 173 -23.23 -2.08 7.28
C ARG A 173 -24.67 -1.67 6.99
N THR A 174 -25.19 -0.67 7.70
CA THR A 174 -26.55 -0.13 7.53
C THR A 174 -26.68 0.84 6.37
N ASP A 175 -25.56 1.37 5.86
CA ASP A 175 -25.56 2.47 4.88
C ASP A 175 -25.56 1.95 3.43
N VAL A 176 -26.47 1.03 3.13
CA VAL A 176 -26.61 0.38 1.81
C VAL A 176 -26.79 1.40 0.69
N ALA A 177 -27.66 2.40 0.89
CA ALA A 177 -27.93 3.43 -0.11
C ALA A 177 -26.70 4.29 -0.42
N LEU A 178 -25.85 4.54 0.58
CA LEU A 178 -24.59 5.25 0.38
C LEU A 178 -23.60 4.38 -0.42
N ARG A 179 -23.43 3.09 -0.05
CA ARG A 179 -22.61 2.14 -0.79
C ARG A 179 -23.01 2.08 -2.26
N ASP A 180 -24.32 1.94 -2.54
CA ASP A 180 -24.85 1.85 -3.91
C ASP A 180 -24.60 3.16 -4.71
N SER A 181 -24.63 4.30 -4.02
CA SER A 181 -24.33 5.58 -4.63
C SER A 181 -22.84 5.68 -4.97
N LEU A 182 -21.95 5.22 -4.10
CA LEU A 182 -20.50 5.15 -4.35
C LEU A 182 -20.18 4.18 -5.49
N GLU A 183 -20.86 3.02 -5.56
CA GLU A 183 -20.73 2.06 -6.69
C GLU A 183 -21.01 2.74 -8.03
N ARG A 184 -22.13 3.46 -8.13
CA ARG A 184 -22.48 4.19 -9.36
C ARG A 184 -21.45 5.26 -9.71
N ILE A 185 -20.88 5.94 -8.70
CA ILE A 185 -19.84 6.96 -8.90
C ILE A 185 -18.56 6.30 -9.40
N ILE A 186 -18.12 5.19 -8.79
CA ILE A 186 -16.93 4.45 -9.20
C ILE A 186 -17.02 4.08 -10.69
N VAL A 187 -18.16 3.53 -11.12
CA VAL A 187 -18.38 3.16 -12.53
C VAL A 187 -18.34 4.38 -13.43
N ARG A 188 -19.10 5.42 -13.10
CA ARG A 188 -19.23 6.62 -13.92
C ARG A 188 -17.95 7.44 -14.03
N ARG A 189 -17.12 7.42 -12.95
CA ARG A 189 -15.88 8.21 -12.85
C ARG A 189 -14.62 7.37 -12.97
N ARG A 190 -14.74 6.23 -13.62
CA ARG A 190 -13.62 5.28 -13.74
C ARG A 190 -12.37 5.93 -14.31
N GLN A 191 -12.49 6.70 -15.37
CA GLN A 191 -11.38 7.37 -16.02
C GLN A 191 -10.72 8.43 -15.10
N ASP A 192 -11.52 9.18 -14.36
CA ASP A 192 -10.99 10.16 -13.40
C ASP A 192 -10.22 9.49 -12.27
N ILE A 193 -10.74 8.36 -11.77
CA ILE A 193 -10.08 7.55 -10.73
C ILE A 193 -8.73 7.04 -11.26
N ASP A 194 -8.73 6.47 -12.46
CA ASP A 194 -7.50 5.96 -13.09
C ASP A 194 -6.48 7.09 -13.29
N ALA A 195 -6.90 8.28 -13.74
CA ALA A 195 -6.05 9.44 -13.89
C ALA A 195 -5.44 9.91 -12.55
N VAL A 196 -6.21 9.86 -11.46
CA VAL A 196 -5.70 10.15 -10.11
C VAL A 196 -4.66 9.11 -9.69
N LEU A 197 -4.95 7.81 -9.85
CA LEU A 197 -4.01 6.75 -9.52
C LEU A 197 -2.69 6.87 -10.29
N ASP A 198 -2.76 7.23 -11.58
CA ASP A 198 -1.57 7.49 -12.42
C ASP A 198 -0.81 8.72 -11.96
N ARG A 199 -1.52 9.80 -11.63
CA ARG A 199 -0.90 11.02 -11.08
C ARG A 199 -0.07 10.73 -9.85
N TYR A 200 -0.58 9.88 -8.95
CA TYR A 200 0.11 9.49 -7.72
C TYR A 200 1.08 8.31 -7.91
N GLY A 201 1.21 7.79 -9.13
CA GLY A 201 2.15 6.70 -9.43
C GLY A 201 1.80 5.38 -8.76
N VAL A 202 0.52 5.15 -8.48
CA VAL A 202 0.04 3.93 -7.83
C VAL A 202 0.31 2.71 -8.71
N PRO A 203 1.14 1.75 -8.28
CA PRO A 203 1.33 0.50 -9.01
C PRO A 203 0.03 -0.29 -9.02
N ARG A 204 -0.48 -0.61 -10.19
CA ARG A 204 -1.66 -1.46 -10.35
C ARG A 204 -1.26 -2.81 -10.93
N VAL A 205 -1.90 -3.86 -10.44
CA VAL A 205 -1.68 -5.23 -10.90
C VAL A 205 -3.02 -5.82 -11.36
N GLY A 206 -2.97 -6.55 -12.47
CA GLY A 206 -4.11 -7.29 -12.99
C GLY A 206 -4.34 -8.61 -12.24
N PRO A 207 -5.40 -9.35 -12.61
CA PRO A 207 -5.57 -10.73 -12.19
C PRO A 207 -4.32 -11.54 -12.55
N GLY A 208 -3.81 -12.34 -11.62
CA GLY A 208 -2.56 -13.10 -11.83
C GLY A 208 -1.27 -12.32 -11.64
N GLY A 209 -1.35 -11.04 -11.22
CA GLY A 209 -0.17 -10.27 -10.79
C GLY A 209 0.64 -9.58 -11.86
N THR A 210 0.19 -9.65 -13.08
CA THR A 210 0.85 -8.92 -14.17
C THR A 210 0.65 -7.41 -13.95
N PRO A 211 1.73 -6.58 -13.98
CA PRO A 211 1.57 -5.14 -13.95
C PRO A 211 0.64 -4.71 -15.09
N THR A 212 -0.42 -3.97 -14.78
CA THR A 212 -1.24 -3.37 -15.84
C THR A 212 -0.40 -2.32 -16.54
N ALA A 213 -0.23 -2.48 -17.85
CA ALA A 213 0.47 -1.52 -18.68
C ALA A 213 -0.14 -0.12 -18.48
N ARG A 214 0.72 0.89 -18.32
CA ARG A 214 0.29 2.28 -18.41
C ARG A 214 -0.29 2.48 -19.79
N THR A 215 -1.54 2.86 -19.90
CA THR A 215 -2.08 3.42 -21.15
C THR A 215 -1.35 4.75 -21.36
N SER A 216 -0.30 4.72 -22.17
CA SER A 216 0.35 5.92 -22.67
C SER A 216 -0.65 6.61 -23.60
N HIS A 217 -1.36 7.61 -23.09
CA HIS A 217 -2.00 8.58 -23.97
C HIS A 217 -0.87 9.48 -24.48
N SER A 218 -0.39 9.16 -25.69
CA SER A 218 0.39 10.08 -26.50
C SER A 218 -0.54 11.24 -26.89
N GLN A 219 -0.21 12.42 -26.45
CA GLN A 219 -0.54 13.69 -27.13
C GLN A 219 0.75 14.37 -27.47
#